data_8ef9ad41c00d65d110b586239328de79
#
_entry.id   8ef9ad41c00d65d110b586239328de79
#
_cell.length_a   1.000
_cell.length_b   1.000
_cell.length_c   1.000
_cell.angle_alpha   90.00
_cell.angle_beta   90.00
_cell.angle_gamma   90.00
#
_symmetry.space_group_name_H-M   'P 1'
#
loop_
_entity.id
_entity.type
_entity.pdbx_description
1 polymer ?
#
loop_
_entity_poly.entity_id
_entity_poly.type
_entity_poly.pdbx_seq_one_letter_code
_entity_poly.pdbx_strand_id
1 'polypeptide(L)'
;MRLPVSLAAIAALVSAVPLGAQQQEAERARIFASQPSHHAVTVYRDPEREKGDRMDRQWPEGFAMISETRTVTLPRGQSTILFEGVAEGMVAVSAIVTGLPGGTIEKNRNADLLAPAALVDRTLGNRVTISRTNPGTGTSTSEEAIVRTRADGGLVLETREGFEAVRCSGLPEKLTFDRVPRELSADPIFNIDTFSETGGTYEVTLTYLAWGFDWEANYVAYLGEGKQDGTFDMQLMSWLTVLNDNGQSFPDAELMVVAGKLVVESDFEDLADAPTARPLQLTCYPIGSTAAGSPVPFYGRVPPSPPPPPPPALAMGYASEDQIIVTGSRVKRQLMESPSALTVLSAEAMAREEDLGDLKLYRVPRPATIASKGMKQIAFLSKEAVRTRWVYQARCEPNDNFDDIEDVFDMEETQIKLVTENKEEFGLGASLPMGNLTVYENTKAGPQLVSELELRDYPYGQDVELELGESAQVYAECAHIEEQDPEERGRRWSNMRVLLSNANDAPAMVRLNLGYPGDWEFRFPGREPELKDGELVIEVEVPANGTYDQVFRVRPTKAYLR
;
A
#
# COMPACT_ATOMS: atom_id res chain seq x y z
N MET A 1 -48.41 -56.06 81.62
CA MET A 1 -49.31 -55.10 82.23
C MET A 1 -49.10 -53.78 81.48
N ARG A 2 -50.14 -53.25 80.94
CA ARG A 2 -50.41 -52.06 80.14
C ARG A 2 -49.26 -51.12 79.64
N LEU A 3 -48.97 -51.19 78.36
CA LEU A 3 -48.31 -50.14 77.54
C LEU A 3 -49.28 -49.01 77.29
N PRO A 4 -48.81 -47.71 77.18
CA PRO A 4 -49.51 -46.74 76.38
C PRO A 4 -48.77 -46.43 75.10
N VAL A 5 -49.61 -46.30 74.03
CA VAL A 5 -49.27 -45.93 72.69
C VAL A 5 -48.95 -44.42 72.66
N SER A 6 -47.78 -44.04 72.12
CA SER A 6 -47.43 -42.64 71.82
C SER A 6 -47.64 -42.38 70.34
N LEU A 7 -48.58 -41.47 70.02
CA LEU A 7 -48.76 -40.90 68.68
C LEU A 7 -47.57 -40.01 68.28
N ALA A 8 -46.87 -40.35 67.20
CA ALA A 8 -45.89 -39.47 66.57
C ALA A 8 -46.59 -38.61 65.54
N ALA A 9 -46.63 -37.30 65.78
CA ALA A 9 -47.04 -36.28 64.81
C ALA A 9 -45.92 -36.05 63.78
N ILE A 10 -46.18 -36.37 62.51
CA ILE A 10 -45.27 -36.05 61.41
C ILE A 10 -45.55 -34.59 61.00
N ALA A 11 -44.64 -33.68 61.36
CA ALA A 11 -44.61 -32.34 60.85
C ALA A 11 -44.02 -32.32 59.44
N ALA A 12 -44.83 -32.05 58.44
CA ALA A 12 -44.38 -31.84 57.07
C ALA A 12 -43.67 -30.48 56.95
N LEU A 13 -42.32 -30.47 56.85
CA LEU A 13 -41.54 -29.32 56.49
C LEU A 13 -41.74 -29.07 54.97
N VAL A 14 -42.53 -28.08 54.60
CA VAL A 14 -42.60 -27.51 53.29
C VAL A 14 -41.33 -26.68 53.13
N SER A 15 -40.33 -27.23 52.44
CA SER A 15 -39.15 -26.52 51.97
C SER A 15 -39.59 -25.51 50.90
N ALA A 16 -39.69 -24.25 51.24
CA ALA A 16 -39.80 -23.16 50.29
C ALA A 16 -38.48 -23.10 49.49
N VAL A 17 -38.48 -23.61 48.27
CA VAL A 17 -37.41 -23.40 47.33
C VAL A 17 -37.43 -21.90 47.02
N PRO A 18 -36.34 -21.14 47.26
CA PRO A 18 -36.29 -19.78 46.77
C PRO A 18 -36.39 -19.84 45.26
N LEU A 19 -37.40 -19.21 44.66
CA LEU A 19 -37.39 -18.90 43.22
C LEU A 19 -36.06 -18.20 42.98
N GLY A 20 -35.18 -18.89 42.26
CA GLY A 20 -33.93 -18.33 41.80
C GLY A 20 -34.27 -17.04 41.07
N ALA A 21 -33.68 -15.97 41.59
CA ALA A 21 -33.59 -14.73 40.86
C ALA A 21 -32.91 -15.10 39.51
N GLN A 22 -33.69 -15.20 38.46
CA GLN A 22 -33.14 -15.00 37.11
C GLN A 22 -32.56 -13.60 37.19
N GLN A 23 -31.27 -13.52 37.33
CA GLN A 23 -30.54 -12.31 37.00
C GLN A 23 -30.91 -11.99 35.56
N GLN A 24 -31.92 -11.11 35.37
CA GLN A 24 -32.06 -10.36 34.15
C GLN A 24 -30.69 -9.73 33.97
N GLU A 25 -29.90 -10.25 33.05
CA GLU A 25 -28.77 -9.52 32.48
C GLU A 25 -29.36 -8.19 32.06
N ALA A 26 -29.08 -7.14 32.82
CA ALA A 26 -29.57 -5.80 32.54
C ALA A 26 -29.12 -5.52 31.10
N GLU A 27 -30.08 -5.39 30.21
CA GLU A 27 -29.82 -5.13 28.79
C GLU A 27 -28.92 -3.89 28.72
N ARG A 28 -27.65 -4.09 28.34
CA ARG A 28 -26.67 -3.01 28.29
C ARG A 28 -27.13 -1.95 27.31
N ALA A 29 -27.08 -0.69 27.72
CA ALA A 29 -27.47 0.41 26.86
C ALA A 29 -26.53 0.47 25.64
N ARG A 30 -27.07 0.39 24.44
CA ARG A 30 -26.31 0.51 23.17
C ARG A 30 -26.34 1.95 22.71
N ILE A 31 -25.17 2.57 22.61
CA ILE A 31 -25.00 3.98 22.29
C ILE A 31 -24.16 4.11 21.04
N PHE A 32 -24.68 4.77 20.02
CA PHE A 32 -23.88 5.15 18.84
C PHE A 32 -23.06 6.39 19.16
N ALA A 33 -21.76 6.32 18.90
CA ALA A 33 -20.90 7.50 18.89
C ALA A 33 -21.32 8.43 17.74
N SER A 34 -21.10 9.73 17.90
CA SER A 34 -21.31 10.67 16.79
C SER A 34 -20.44 10.33 15.58
N GLN A 35 -20.75 10.92 14.44
CA GLN A 35 -19.79 10.98 13.35
C GLN A 35 -18.50 11.68 13.84
N PRO A 36 -17.31 11.32 13.32
CA PRO A 36 -16.06 11.95 13.72
C PRO A 36 -16.10 13.46 13.48
N SER A 37 -15.69 14.24 14.48
CA SER A 37 -15.49 15.68 14.37
C SER A 37 -14.09 16.04 13.87
N HIS A 38 -13.14 15.12 14.01
CA HIS A 38 -11.76 15.27 13.60
C HIS A 38 -11.16 13.93 13.24
N HIS A 39 -10.34 13.91 12.16
CA HIS A 39 -9.54 12.76 11.75
C HIS A 39 -8.06 13.13 11.71
N ALA A 40 -7.21 12.25 12.21
CA ALA A 40 -5.78 12.25 11.93
C ALA A 40 -5.40 10.89 11.34
N VAL A 41 -4.72 10.91 10.21
CA VAL A 41 -4.33 9.69 9.49
C VAL A 41 -2.83 9.76 9.23
N THR A 42 -2.09 8.80 9.79
CA THR A 42 -0.66 8.64 9.56
C THR A 42 -0.46 7.37 8.75
N VAL A 43 0.01 7.50 7.51
CA VAL A 43 0.20 6.38 6.59
C VAL A 43 1.65 5.92 6.64
N TYR A 44 1.83 4.62 6.81
CA TYR A 44 3.10 3.92 6.78
C TYR A 44 3.16 3.12 5.47
N ARG A 45 4.29 3.18 4.79
CA ARG A 45 4.51 2.33 3.61
C ARG A 45 4.67 0.88 4.04
N ASP A 46 4.54 -0.03 3.09
CA ASP A 46 4.88 -1.43 3.26
C ASP A 46 6.28 -1.58 3.90
N PRO A 47 6.37 -2.22 5.08
CA PRO A 47 7.63 -2.40 5.81
C PRO A 47 8.66 -3.29 5.08
N GLU A 48 8.19 -4.17 4.18
CA GLU A 48 9.04 -5.10 3.43
C GLU A 48 9.51 -4.55 2.09
N ARG A 49 8.97 -3.38 1.66
CA ARG A 49 9.34 -2.77 0.39
C ARG A 49 10.81 -2.41 0.34
N GLU A 50 11.50 -2.94 -0.66
CA GLU A 50 12.91 -2.66 -0.96
C GLU A 50 13.07 -1.71 -2.16
N LYS A 51 14.30 -1.27 -2.42
CA LYS A 51 14.63 -0.51 -3.62
C LYS A 51 14.35 -1.38 -4.84
N GLY A 52 13.51 -0.93 -5.74
CA GLY A 52 13.07 -1.67 -6.92
C GLY A 52 11.60 -2.07 -6.86
N ASP A 53 11.02 -2.06 -5.67
CA ASP A 53 9.62 -2.44 -5.48
C ASP A 53 8.70 -1.23 -5.65
N ARG A 54 7.66 -1.40 -6.44
CA ARG A 54 6.62 -0.39 -6.63
C ARG A 54 5.44 -0.64 -5.70
N MET A 55 4.76 0.44 -5.32
CA MET A 55 3.50 0.33 -4.59
C MET A 55 2.46 -0.44 -5.41
N ASP A 56 1.95 -1.56 -4.88
CA ASP A 56 0.82 -2.26 -5.49
C ASP A 56 -0.46 -1.47 -5.22
N ARG A 57 -1.11 -1.01 -6.30
CA ARG A 57 -2.33 -0.22 -6.22
C ARG A 57 -3.59 -1.06 -6.03
N GLN A 58 -3.51 -2.36 -6.30
CA GLN A 58 -4.64 -3.28 -6.15
C GLN A 58 -4.59 -4.02 -4.81
N TRP A 59 -3.40 -4.13 -4.24
CA TRP A 59 -3.15 -4.80 -2.98
C TRP A 59 -2.10 -4.05 -2.16
N PRO A 60 -2.46 -2.91 -1.55
CA PRO A 60 -1.52 -2.12 -0.76
C PRO A 60 -1.13 -2.86 0.54
N GLU A 61 0.16 -3.10 0.72
CA GLU A 61 0.72 -3.85 1.85
C GLU A 61 1.18 -2.95 3.01
N GLY A 62 1.01 -1.64 2.88
CA GLY A 62 1.19 -0.69 3.96
C GLY A 62 -0.03 -0.59 4.87
N PHE A 63 0.04 0.28 5.86
CA PHE A 63 -1.02 0.48 6.83
C PHE A 63 -1.12 1.94 7.28
N ALA A 64 -2.19 2.27 8.00
CA ALA A 64 -2.35 3.60 8.60
C ALA A 64 -2.66 3.51 10.09
N MET A 65 -2.17 4.48 10.86
CA MET A 65 -2.69 4.79 12.19
C MET A 65 -3.74 5.88 12.04
N ILE A 66 -4.96 5.56 12.46
CA ILE A 66 -6.11 6.45 12.34
C ILE A 66 -6.55 6.85 13.74
N SER A 67 -6.73 8.15 13.98
CA SER A 67 -7.30 8.71 15.19
C SER A 67 -8.54 9.53 14.86
N GLU A 68 -9.65 9.20 15.53
CA GLU A 68 -10.96 9.84 15.32
C GLU A 68 -11.48 10.40 16.64
N THR A 69 -11.82 11.68 16.64
CA THR A 69 -12.49 12.31 17.79
C THR A 69 -14.00 12.29 17.59
N ARG A 70 -14.72 11.73 18.54
CA ARG A 70 -16.19 11.57 18.50
C ARG A 70 -16.82 11.94 19.84
N THR A 71 -18.09 12.25 19.83
CA THR A 71 -18.88 12.52 21.04
C THR A 71 -19.77 11.34 21.37
N VAL A 72 -19.82 10.94 22.65
CA VAL A 72 -20.70 9.89 23.15
C VAL A 72 -21.48 10.41 24.38
N THR A 73 -22.76 10.06 24.48
CA THR A 73 -23.61 10.38 25.64
C THR A 73 -23.97 9.08 26.34
N LEU A 74 -23.38 8.86 27.52
CA LEU A 74 -23.54 7.63 28.29
C LEU A 74 -24.64 7.82 29.34
N PRO A 75 -25.54 6.85 29.55
CA PRO A 75 -26.34 6.76 30.75
C PRO A 75 -25.48 6.29 31.94
N ARG A 76 -26.03 6.35 33.12
CA ARG A 76 -25.43 5.73 34.30
C ARG A 76 -25.46 4.21 34.17
N GLY A 77 -24.36 3.53 34.47
CA GLY A 77 -24.22 2.08 34.43
C GLY A 77 -23.37 1.59 33.27
N GLN A 78 -23.58 0.32 32.88
CA GLN A 78 -22.88 -0.31 31.77
C GLN A 78 -23.48 0.10 30.43
N SER A 79 -22.63 0.33 29.45
CA SER A 79 -23.02 0.68 28.08
C SER A 79 -22.07 0.06 27.08
N THR A 80 -22.61 -0.29 25.92
CA THR A 80 -21.83 -0.65 24.72
C THR A 80 -21.83 0.54 23.78
N ILE A 81 -20.67 1.11 23.51
CA ILE A 81 -20.50 2.19 22.52
C ILE A 81 -20.21 1.57 21.15
N LEU A 82 -20.94 2.03 20.13
CA LEU A 82 -20.77 1.60 18.74
C LEU A 82 -20.13 2.74 17.94
N PHE A 83 -18.95 2.47 17.38
CA PHE A 83 -18.22 3.36 16.45
C PHE A 83 -18.50 2.86 15.03
N GLU A 84 -19.42 3.48 14.34
CA GLU A 84 -19.78 3.17 12.97
C GLU A 84 -18.88 3.93 11.98
N GLY A 85 -18.53 3.30 10.84
CA GLY A 85 -17.73 3.89 9.78
C GLY A 85 -16.21 3.87 10.06
N VAL A 86 -15.74 2.96 10.92
CA VAL A 86 -14.30 2.67 11.04
C VAL A 86 -13.76 2.03 9.76
N ALA A 87 -12.45 2.09 9.52
CA ALA A 87 -11.85 1.49 8.33
C ALA A 87 -12.18 -0.01 8.20
N GLU A 88 -12.42 -0.48 6.97
CA GLU A 88 -12.62 -1.91 6.69
C GLU A 88 -11.43 -2.76 7.14
N GLY A 89 -10.20 -2.29 6.87
CA GLY A 89 -8.97 -2.91 7.27
C GLY A 89 -8.56 -2.66 8.73
N MET A 90 -9.49 -2.25 9.61
CA MET A 90 -9.17 -1.98 11.02
C MET A 90 -8.63 -3.22 11.73
N VAL A 91 -7.47 -3.10 12.36
CA VAL A 91 -6.88 -4.08 13.26
C VAL A 91 -7.47 -3.87 14.66
N ALA A 92 -8.53 -4.59 15.00
CA ALA A 92 -9.32 -4.35 16.21
C ALA A 92 -8.51 -4.47 17.52
N VAL A 93 -7.51 -5.35 17.56
CA VAL A 93 -6.63 -5.52 18.73
C VAL A 93 -5.79 -4.29 19.03
N SER A 94 -5.46 -3.48 18.02
CA SER A 94 -4.68 -2.25 18.15
C SER A 94 -5.51 -1.08 18.68
N ALA A 95 -6.85 -1.18 18.69
CA ALA A 95 -7.72 -0.07 19.04
C ALA A 95 -7.56 0.40 20.50
N ILE A 96 -7.43 1.69 20.68
CA ILE A 96 -7.38 2.37 21.97
C ILE A 96 -8.44 3.45 21.99
N VAL A 97 -9.25 3.48 23.05
CA VAL A 97 -10.23 4.55 23.27
C VAL A 97 -9.86 5.33 24.53
N THR A 98 -9.71 6.62 24.38
CA THR A 98 -9.41 7.56 25.48
C THR A 98 -10.57 8.53 25.69
N GLY A 99 -10.61 9.22 26.83
CA GLY A 99 -11.68 10.19 27.16
C GLY A 99 -12.90 9.60 27.86
N LEU A 100 -12.94 8.29 28.10
CA LEU A 100 -14.03 7.64 28.82
C LEU A 100 -13.77 7.62 30.34
N PRO A 101 -14.77 7.94 31.18
CA PRO A 101 -14.60 7.99 32.65
C PRO A 101 -14.31 6.63 33.29
N GLY A 102 -14.85 5.54 32.72
CA GLY A 102 -14.67 4.16 33.21
C GLY A 102 -13.69 3.33 32.40
N GLY A 103 -13.04 3.92 31.38
CA GLY A 103 -12.16 3.20 30.46
C GLY A 103 -12.91 2.19 29.57
N THR A 104 -12.14 1.29 28.95
CA THR A 104 -12.65 0.21 28.09
C THR A 104 -12.61 -1.10 28.86
N ILE A 105 -13.73 -1.80 28.97
CA ILE A 105 -13.84 -3.12 29.64
C ILE A 105 -13.62 -4.24 28.64
N GLU A 106 -14.25 -4.16 27.48
CA GLU A 106 -14.21 -5.16 26.41
C GLU A 106 -14.22 -4.46 25.05
N LYS A 107 -13.58 -5.07 24.06
CA LYS A 107 -13.53 -4.61 22.66
C LYS A 107 -14.06 -5.69 21.77
N ASN A 108 -14.94 -5.34 20.84
CA ASN A 108 -15.50 -6.28 19.88
C ASN A 108 -15.60 -5.61 18.51
N ARG A 109 -15.36 -6.36 17.46
CA ARG A 109 -15.59 -5.93 16.10
C ARG A 109 -16.74 -6.73 15.52
N ASN A 110 -17.79 -6.04 15.05
CA ASN A 110 -18.86 -6.67 14.31
C ASN A 110 -18.51 -6.70 12.82
N ALA A 111 -18.30 -7.93 12.32
CA ALA A 111 -17.98 -8.18 10.92
C ALA A 111 -19.25 -8.28 10.02
N ASP A 112 -20.45 -8.22 10.59
CA ASP A 112 -21.68 -8.41 9.82
C ASP A 112 -22.13 -7.09 9.16
N LEU A 113 -21.75 -6.90 7.91
CA LEU A 113 -22.28 -5.83 7.09
C LEU A 113 -23.74 -6.10 6.67
N LEU A 114 -24.46 -5.02 6.36
CA LEU A 114 -25.82 -5.09 5.79
C LEU A 114 -25.75 -5.75 4.41
N ALA A 115 -26.04 -7.04 4.37
CA ALA A 115 -26.05 -7.87 3.18
C ALA A 115 -27.30 -8.75 3.15
N PRO A 116 -27.74 -9.27 2.00
CA PRO A 116 -28.94 -10.10 1.91
C PRO A 116 -28.90 -11.32 2.82
N ALA A 117 -27.77 -12.00 2.95
CA ALA A 117 -27.61 -13.14 3.85
C ALA A 117 -27.71 -12.71 5.32
N ALA A 118 -27.02 -11.63 5.69
CA ALA A 118 -27.04 -11.09 7.05
C ALA A 118 -28.47 -10.62 7.46
N LEU A 119 -29.20 -10.00 6.55
CA LEU A 119 -30.62 -9.64 6.80
C LEU A 119 -31.44 -10.86 7.18
N VAL A 120 -31.33 -11.97 6.43
CA VAL A 120 -32.04 -13.22 6.72
C VAL A 120 -31.64 -13.77 8.09
N ASP A 121 -30.31 -13.88 8.35
CA ASP A 121 -29.76 -14.45 9.57
C ASP A 121 -30.21 -13.69 10.82
N ARG A 122 -30.20 -12.34 10.76
CA ARG A 122 -30.61 -11.47 11.87
C ARG A 122 -32.13 -11.30 12.00
N THR A 123 -32.92 -11.80 11.01
CA THR A 123 -34.38 -11.79 11.05
C THR A 123 -34.94 -13.15 11.45
N LEU A 124 -34.12 -14.13 11.80
CA LEU A 124 -34.53 -15.46 12.24
C LEU A 124 -35.62 -15.37 13.35
N GLY A 125 -36.71 -16.08 13.19
CA GLY A 125 -37.87 -16.06 14.10
C GLY A 125 -38.77 -14.82 13.99
N ASN A 126 -38.41 -13.84 13.14
CA ASN A 126 -39.21 -12.63 12.92
C ASN A 126 -39.98 -12.69 11.59
N ARG A 127 -40.91 -11.74 11.43
CA ARG A 127 -41.74 -11.60 10.24
C ARG A 127 -40.99 -10.97 9.08
N VAL A 128 -41.32 -11.47 7.88
CA VAL A 128 -40.96 -10.92 6.58
C VAL A 128 -42.18 -10.98 5.67
N THR A 129 -42.21 -10.20 4.60
CA THR A 129 -43.21 -10.32 3.55
C THR A 129 -42.56 -11.03 2.36
N ILE A 130 -43.16 -12.17 1.94
CA ILE A 130 -42.80 -12.84 0.69
C ILE A 130 -43.79 -12.47 -0.39
N SER A 131 -43.29 -12.04 -1.54
CA SER A 131 -44.10 -11.72 -2.73
C SER A 131 -43.70 -12.66 -3.86
N ARG A 132 -44.71 -13.29 -4.48
CA ARG A 132 -44.55 -14.18 -5.62
C ARG A 132 -45.21 -13.58 -6.85
N THR A 133 -44.49 -13.51 -7.94
CA THR A 133 -44.98 -12.93 -9.19
C THR A 133 -45.20 -14.03 -10.22
N ASN A 134 -46.40 -14.11 -10.79
CA ASN A 134 -46.68 -14.98 -11.93
C ASN A 134 -46.08 -14.33 -13.20
N PRO A 135 -45.06 -14.93 -13.84
CA PRO A 135 -44.40 -14.34 -15.00
C PRO A 135 -45.31 -14.28 -16.25
N GLY A 136 -46.36 -15.11 -16.31
CA GLY A 136 -47.29 -15.13 -17.44
C GLY A 136 -48.32 -14.02 -17.39
N THR A 137 -48.76 -13.61 -16.18
CA THR A 137 -49.78 -12.58 -16.00
C THR A 137 -49.29 -11.28 -15.41
N GLY A 138 -48.07 -11.28 -14.84
CA GLY A 138 -47.52 -10.14 -14.09
C GLY A 138 -48.16 -9.92 -12.72
N THR A 139 -49.11 -10.77 -12.31
CA THR A 139 -49.83 -10.65 -11.04
C THR A 139 -48.92 -11.07 -9.89
N SER A 140 -48.80 -10.23 -8.86
CA SER A 140 -48.06 -10.51 -7.64
C SER A 140 -48.97 -10.76 -6.47
N THR A 141 -48.72 -11.82 -5.70
CA THR A 141 -49.37 -12.12 -4.42
C THR A 141 -48.35 -11.97 -3.31
N SER A 142 -48.72 -11.34 -2.20
CA SER A 142 -47.84 -11.14 -1.04
C SER A 142 -48.48 -11.70 0.22
N GLU A 143 -47.70 -12.33 1.07
CA GLU A 143 -48.11 -12.83 2.37
C GLU A 143 -47.07 -12.61 3.44
N GLU A 144 -47.47 -12.58 4.71
CA GLU A 144 -46.57 -12.56 5.85
C GLU A 144 -46.06 -13.96 6.14
N ALA A 145 -44.76 -14.07 6.41
CA ALA A 145 -44.10 -15.31 6.79
C ALA A 145 -43.10 -15.08 7.92
N ILE A 146 -42.69 -16.14 8.61
CA ILE A 146 -41.66 -16.10 9.66
C ILE A 146 -40.42 -16.83 9.15
N VAL A 147 -39.26 -16.21 9.27
CA VAL A 147 -37.96 -16.84 8.90
C VAL A 147 -37.62 -17.95 9.90
N ARG A 148 -37.40 -19.16 9.42
CA ARG A 148 -37.16 -20.36 10.27
C ARG A 148 -35.75 -20.97 10.11
N THR A 149 -35.01 -20.61 9.06
CA THR A 149 -33.65 -21.08 8.85
C THR A 149 -32.73 -19.92 8.53
N ARG A 150 -31.40 -20.14 8.71
CA ARG A 150 -30.34 -19.22 8.31
C ARG A 150 -30.14 -19.25 6.79
N ALA A 151 -29.35 -18.31 6.30
CA ALA A 151 -29.09 -18.13 4.87
C ALA A 151 -28.07 -19.13 4.26
N ASP A 152 -27.59 -20.10 5.02
CA ASP A 152 -26.48 -21.01 4.69
C ASP A 152 -26.90 -22.28 3.94
N GLY A 153 -27.65 -22.14 2.86
CA GLY A 153 -28.00 -23.28 1.96
C GLY A 153 -29.46 -23.42 1.59
N GLY A 154 -30.39 -22.97 2.41
CA GLY A 154 -31.80 -23.01 2.11
C GLY A 154 -32.61 -22.16 3.07
N LEU A 155 -33.55 -21.39 2.55
CA LEU A 155 -34.41 -20.53 3.35
C LEU A 155 -35.77 -21.19 3.51
N VAL A 156 -36.15 -21.51 4.75
CA VAL A 156 -37.47 -21.99 5.09
C VAL A 156 -38.26 -20.90 5.79
N LEU A 157 -39.42 -20.63 5.28
CA LEU A 157 -40.39 -19.70 5.84
C LEU A 157 -41.58 -20.48 6.39
N GLU A 158 -42.13 -20.05 7.50
CA GLU A 158 -43.44 -20.49 8.00
C GLU A 158 -44.49 -19.50 7.54
N THR A 159 -45.36 -19.95 6.68
CA THR A 159 -46.50 -19.22 6.13
C THR A 159 -47.82 -19.67 6.82
N ARG A 160 -48.95 -19.13 6.41
CA ARG A 160 -50.26 -19.59 6.91
C ARG A 160 -50.59 -21.03 6.51
N GLU A 161 -50.03 -21.51 5.41
CA GLU A 161 -50.25 -22.85 4.87
C GLU A 161 -49.26 -23.89 5.42
N GLY A 162 -48.23 -23.44 6.12
CA GLY A 162 -47.17 -24.32 6.71
C GLY A 162 -45.76 -23.84 6.40
N PHE A 163 -44.80 -24.80 6.40
CA PHE A 163 -43.40 -24.52 6.14
C PHE A 163 -43.08 -24.64 4.65
N GLU A 164 -42.50 -23.60 4.07
CA GLU A 164 -42.11 -23.54 2.67
C GLU A 164 -40.62 -23.26 2.50
N ALA A 165 -40.01 -23.95 1.55
CA ALA A 165 -38.65 -23.64 1.11
C ALA A 165 -38.67 -22.59 0.00
N VAL A 166 -38.06 -21.45 0.23
CA VAL A 166 -38.02 -20.33 -0.72
C VAL A 166 -37.24 -20.72 -1.97
N ARG A 167 -37.71 -20.22 -3.15
CA ARG A 167 -37.20 -20.53 -4.50
C ARG A 167 -37.44 -21.97 -4.99
N CYS A 168 -38.19 -22.77 -4.26
CA CYS A 168 -38.59 -24.09 -4.72
C CYS A 168 -39.96 -24.10 -5.45
N SER A 169 -40.67 -22.99 -5.42
CA SER A 169 -41.98 -22.81 -6.11
C SER A 169 -41.84 -22.69 -7.65
N GLY A 170 -40.64 -22.36 -8.17
CA GLY A 170 -40.44 -22.05 -9.59
C GLY A 170 -40.94 -20.66 -10.02
N LEU A 171 -41.48 -19.87 -9.09
CA LEU A 171 -41.89 -18.49 -9.33
C LEU A 171 -40.81 -17.50 -8.89
N PRO A 172 -40.72 -16.32 -9.51
CA PRO A 172 -39.93 -15.21 -8.98
C PRO A 172 -40.43 -14.79 -7.60
N GLU A 173 -39.57 -14.88 -6.61
CA GLU A 173 -39.89 -14.58 -5.21
C GLU A 173 -39.07 -13.38 -4.74
N LYS A 174 -39.69 -12.44 -4.01
CA LYS A 174 -39.11 -11.28 -3.39
C LYS A 174 -39.38 -11.31 -1.90
N LEU A 175 -38.32 -11.20 -1.09
CA LEU A 175 -38.43 -10.98 0.34
C LEU A 175 -38.36 -9.49 0.65
N THR A 176 -39.25 -9.02 1.51
CA THR A 176 -39.26 -7.65 2.02
C THR A 176 -39.20 -7.71 3.55
N PHE A 177 -38.29 -6.95 4.13
CA PHE A 177 -38.08 -6.85 5.56
C PHE A 177 -38.68 -5.54 6.07
N ASP A 178 -39.41 -5.58 7.18
CA ASP A 178 -40.09 -4.38 7.73
C ASP A 178 -39.11 -3.37 8.27
N ARG A 179 -37.93 -3.84 8.71
CA ARG A 179 -36.84 -3.01 9.24
C ARG A 179 -35.50 -3.69 9.06
N VAL A 180 -34.44 -2.88 9.01
CA VAL A 180 -33.07 -3.38 9.14
C VAL A 180 -32.80 -3.64 10.64
N PRO A 181 -32.34 -4.86 11.02
CA PRO A 181 -31.90 -5.13 12.37
C PRO A 181 -30.81 -4.14 12.81
N ARG A 182 -30.87 -3.69 14.07
CA ARG A 182 -29.97 -2.65 14.58
C ARG A 182 -28.49 -3.07 14.66
N GLU A 183 -28.24 -4.36 14.51
CA GLU A 183 -26.89 -4.94 14.49
C GLU A 183 -26.23 -4.88 13.12
N LEU A 184 -26.97 -4.56 12.07
CA LEU A 184 -26.48 -4.46 10.70
C LEU A 184 -26.32 -3.00 10.30
N SER A 185 -25.17 -2.66 9.79
CA SER A 185 -24.87 -1.36 9.20
C SER A 185 -24.27 -1.53 7.80
N ALA A 186 -24.41 -0.51 6.97
CA ALA A 186 -23.72 -0.46 5.68
C ALA A 186 -22.21 -0.32 5.86
N ASP A 187 -21.80 0.33 6.96
CA ASP A 187 -20.41 0.57 7.32
C ASP A 187 -19.95 -0.36 8.45
N PRO A 188 -18.65 -0.69 8.51
CA PRO A 188 -18.07 -1.48 9.59
C PRO A 188 -18.29 -0.83 10.96
N ILE A 189 -18.57 -1.64 11.97
CA ILE A 189 -18.78 -1.19 13.34
C ILE A 189 -17.71 -1.80 14.25
N PHE A 190 -17.04 -0.95 15.01
CA PHE A 190 -16.25 -1.32 16.18
C PHE A 190 -17.01 -0.97 17.43
N ASN A 191 -17.05 -1.85 18.43
CA ASN A 191 -17.74 -1.57 19.69
C ASN A 191 -16.88 -1.87 20.91
N ILE A 192 -17.16 -1.13 21.97
CA ILE A 192 -16.54 -1.31 23.27
C ILE A 192 -17.58 -1.29 24.37
N ASP A 193 -17.31 -2.06 25.41
CA ASP A 193 -18.06 -1.98 26.65
C ASP A 193 -17.37 -1.04 27.62
N THR A 194 -18.16 -0.21 28.28
CA THR A 194 -17.71 0.78 29.27
C THR A 194 -18.69 0.89 30.43
N PHE A 195 -18.25 1.56 31.50
CA PHE A 195 -19.06 1.86 32.67
C PHE A 195 -18.99 3.34 33.01
N SER A 196 -20.13 3.96 33.28
CA SER A 196 -20.18 5.33 33.78
C SER A 196 -20.96 5.39 35.10
N GLU A 197 -20.37 5.93 36.16
CA GLU A 197 -21.05 6.07 37.46
C GLU A 197 -22.16 7.10 37.43
N THR A 198 -21.98 8.17 36.71
CA THR A 198 -22.88 9.33 36.70
C THR A 198 -23.67 9.52 35.42
N GLY A 199 -23.24 8.92 34.33
CA GLY A 199 -23.65 9.29 32.98
C GLY A 199 -23.04 10.63 32.55
N GLY A 200 -23.34 11.07 31.32
CA GLY A 200 -22.87 12.35 30.80
C GLY A 200 -22.45 12.27 29.33
N THR A 201 -22.09 13.42 28.78
CA THR A 201 -21.56 13.54 27.41
C THR A 201 -20.05 13.71 27.48
N TYR A 202 -19.34 12.89 26.70
CA TYR A 202 -17.88 12.80 26.70
C TYR A 202 -17.36 12.94 25.27
N GLU A 203 -16.26 13.64 25.12
CA GLU A 203 -15.45 13.60 23.90
C GLU A 203 -14.45 12.45 24.04
N VAL A 204 -14.45 11.55 23.05
CA VAL A 204 -13.62 10.35 23.05
C VAL A 204 -12.77 10.32 21.79
N THR A 205 -11.53 9.85 21.92
CA THR A 205 -10.65 9.60 20.78
C THR A 205 -10.45 8.10 20.63
N LEU A 206 -10.84 7.57 19.46
CA LEU A 206 -10.56 6.22 19.02
C LEU A 206 -9.32 6.24 18.13
N THR A 207 -8.26 5.55 18.55
CA THR A 207 -7.03 5.38 17.75
C THR A 207 -6.84 3.91 17.44
N TYR A 208 -6.55 3.57 16.17
CA TYR A 208 -6.37 2.20 15.72
C TYR A 208 -5.46 2.12 14.49
N LEU A 209 -4.90 0.94 14.24
CA LEU A 209 -4.21 0.62 12.99
C LEU A 209 -5.20 0.07 11.98
N ALA A 210 -4.99 0.37 10.72
CA ALA A 210 -5.80 -0.13 9.61
C ALA A 210 -4.91 -0.56 8.45
N TRP A 211 -5.13 -1.77 7.94
CA TRP A 211 -4.57 -2.31 6.72
C TRP A 211 -5.19 -1.67 5.48
N GLY A 212 -4.54 -1.81 4.32
CA GLY A 212 -5.08 -1.34 3.05
C GLY A 212 -4.80 0.13 2.77
N PHE A 213 -3.74 0.67 3.35
CA PHE A 213 -3.16 1.96 3.02
C PHE A 213 -1.73 1.77 2.54
N ASP A 214 -1.27 2.68 1.71
CA ASP A 214 0.13 2.73 1.33
C ASP A 214 0.50 4.11 0.80
N TRP A 215 1.80 4.36 0.62
CA TRP A 215 2.28 5.57 -0.01
C TRP A 215 3.65 5.37 -0.69
N GLU A 216 3.93 6.20 -1.69
CA GLU A 216 5.22 6.28 -2.35
C GLU A 216 5.56 7.73 -2.69
N ALA A 217 6.87 8.03 -2.81
CA ALA A 217 7.34 9.30 -3.35
C ALA A 217 7.55 9.17 -4.86
N ASN A 218 7.12 10.18 -5.60
CA ASN A 218 7.31 10.27 -7.05
C ASN A 218 8.06 11.56 -7.35
N TYR A 219 9.21 11.44 -8.00
CA TYR A 219 10.11 12.54 -8.30
C TYR A 219 10.16 12.83 -9.80
N VAL A 220 10.33 14.10 -10.13
CA VAL A 220 10.61 14.55 -11.49
C VAL A 220 11.82 15.47 -11.44
N ALA A 221 12.84 15.16 -12.23
CA ALA A 221 14.03 15.98 -12.39
C ALA A 221 14.08 16.57 -13.81
N TYR A 222 14.44 17.85 -13.89
CA TYR A 222 14.78 18.50 -15.15
C TYR A 222 16.25 18.93 -15.11
N LEU A 223 17.03 18.43 -16.04
CA LEU A 223 18.44 18.75 -16.16
C LEU A 223 18.59 20.09 -16.85
N GLY A 224 19.41 20.98 -16.25
CA GLY A 224 19.76 22.27 -16.80
C GLY A 224 20.94 22.21 -17.76
N GLU A 225 21.32 23.35 -18.31
CA GLU A 225 22.49 23.48 -19.18
C GLU A 225 23.80 23.31 -18.38
N GLY A 226 24.77 22.63 -18.98
CA GLY A 226 26.10 22.44 -18.40
C GLY A 226 26.87 23.75 -18.23
N LYS A 227 27.58 23.86 -17.10
CA LYS A 227 28.49 24.96 -16.77
C LYS A 227 29.93 24.66 -17.19
N GLN A 228 30.79 25.68 -17.21
CA GLN A 228 32.19 25.52 -17.61
C GLN A 228 33.02 24.65 -16.65
N ASP A 229 32.56 24.50 -15.41
CA ASP A 229 33.19 23.66 -14.36
C ASP A 229 32.71 22.20 -14.39
N GLY A 230 31.96 21.79 -15.42
CA GLY A 230 31.39 20.44 -15.55
C GLY A 230 30.18 20.17 -14.66
N THR A 231 29.70 21.17 -13.92
CA THR A 231 28.45 21.08 -13.13
C THR A 231 27.27 21.63 -13.92
N PHE A 232 26.06 21.32 -13.46
CA PHE A 232 24.81 21.92 -13.95
C PHE A 232 23.80 21.97 -12.81
N ASP A 233 22.76 22.77 -12.99
CA ASP A 233 21.66 22.83 -12.04
C ASP A 233 20.54 21.91 -12.48
N MET A 234 20.04 21.10 -11.55
CA MET A 234 18.90 20.22 -11.73
C MET A 234 17.71 20.79 -10.96
N GLN A 235 16.56 20.92 -11.61
CA GLN A 235 15.31 21.17 -10.91
C GLN A 235 14.73 19.85 -10.46
N LEU A 236 14.39 19.72 -9.18
CA LEU A 236 13.83 18.51 -8.59
C LEU A 236 12.49 18.81 -7.93
N MET A 237 11.45 18.10 -8.34
CA MET A 237 10.11 18.16 -7.73
C MET A 237 9.68 16.78 -7.30
N SER A 238 8.87 16.73 -6.23
CA SER A 238 8.33 15.46 -5.74
C SER A 238 6.91 15.60 -5.20
N TRP A 239 6.16 14.50 -5.33
CA TRP A 239 4.83 14.30 -4.77
C TRP A 239 4.78 13.03 -3.94
N LEU A 240 4.10 13.12 -2.81
CA LEU A 240 3.69 11.96 -2.04
C LEU A 240 2.37 11.43 -2.63
N THR A 241 2.38 10.20 -3.09
CA THR A 241 1.19 9.50 -3.57
C THR A 241 0.70 8.60 -2.46
N VAL A 242 -0.47 8.92 -1.89
CA VAL A 242 -1.11 8.18 -0.80
C VAL A 242 -2.28 7.40 -1.36
N LEU A 243 -2.35 6.12 -1.04
CA LEU A 243 -3.40 5.18 -1.44
C LEU A 243 -4.25 4.78 -0.23
N ASN A 244 -5.56 4.71 -0.42
CA ASN A 244 -6.52 4.15 0.52
C ASN A 244 -7.41 3.13 -0.22
N ASP A 245 -7.21 1.86 0.07
CA ASP A 245 -8.03 0.76 -0.48
C ASP A 245 -9.18 0.35 0.45
N ASN A 246 -9.50 1.13 1.48
CA ASN A 246 -10.67 0.91 2.32
C ASN A 246 -11.94 1.51 1.71
N GLY A 247 -13.11 0.99 2.08
CA GLY A 247 -14.43 1.52 1.69
C GLY A 247 -14.78 2.84 2.35
N GLN A 248 -14.04 3.28 3.38
CA GLN A 248 -14.28 4.52 4.12
C GLN A 248 -13.41 5.65 3.60
N SER A 249 -13.98 6.86 3.57
CA SER A 249 -13.27 8.11 3.29
C SER A 249 -13.01 8.85 4.59
N PHE A 250 -11.88 9.57 4.65
CA PHE A 250 -11.49 10.41 5.78
C PHE A 250 -11.47 11.88 5.33
N PRO A 251 -12.62 12.57 5.47
CA PRO A 251 -12.72 13.96 5.04
C PRO A 251 -11.92 14.89 5.96
N ASP A 252 -11.28 15.89 5.35
CA ASP A 252 -10.54 16.95 6.05
C ASP A 252 -9.57 16.43 7.13
N ALA A 253 -8.91 15.29 6.86
CA ALA A 253 -8.00 14.66 7.80
C ALA A 253 -6.67 15.42 7.91
N GLU A 254 -6.11 15.48 9.11
CA GLU A 254 -4.68 15.74 9.30
C GLU A 254 -3.90 14.56 8.76
N LEU A 255 -3.32 14.74 7.57
CA LEU A 255 -2.58 13.68 6.89
C LEU A 255 -1.10 13.78 7.18
N MET A 256 -0.52 12.65 7.54
CA MET A 256 0.91 12.45 7.74
C MET A 256 1.35 11.19 7.01
N VAL A 257 2.61 11.13 6.57
CA VAL A 257 3.23 9.90 6.06
C VAL A 257 4.57 9.68 6.75
N VAL A 258 4.93 8.43 6.98
CA VAL A 258 6.17 8.04 7.66
C VAL A 258 7.09 7.32 6.69
N ALA A 259 8.31 7.85 6.51
CA ALA A 259 9.39 7.27 5.74
C ALA A 259 10.45 6.64 6.65
N GLY A 260 11.21 5.71 6.11
CA GLY A 260 12.20 4.91 6.81
C GLY A 260 11.73 3.46 6.95
N LYS A 261 12.61 2.60 7.43
CA LYS A 261 12.32 1.17 7.61
C LYS A 261 11.75 0.93 9.01
N LEU A 262 10.45 0.66 9.08
CA LEU A 262 9.78 0.26 10.30
C LEU A 262 9.90 -1.27 10.46
N VAL A 263 10.28 -1.74 11.65
CA VAL A 263 10.25 -3.17 11.98
C VAL A 263 8.87 -3.51 12.52
N VAL A 264 8.13 -4.34 11.80
CA VAL A 264 6.81 -4.85 12.19
C VAL A 264 6.90 -6.36 12.25
N GLU A 265 6.50 -6.94 13.39
CA GLU A 265 6.47 -8.41 13.57
C GLU A 265 5.05 -8.99 13.36
N SER A 266 4.03 -8.13 13.36
CA SER A 266 2.63 -8.54 13.24
C SER A 266 2.19 -8.49 11.78
N ASP A 267 1.51 -9.54 11.34
CA ASP A 267 0.78 -9.53 10.08
C ASP A 267 -0.53 -8.73 10.26
N PHE A 268 -0.53 -7.49 9.79
CA PHE A 268 -1.71 -6.62 9.91
C PHE A 268 -2.83 -7.00 8.95
N GLU A 269 -2.53 -7.66 7.84
CA GLU A 269 -3.53 -8.17 6.91
C GLU A 269 -4.35 -9.27 7.59
N ASP A 270 -3.69 -10.29 8.12
CA ASP A 270 -4.34 -11.38 8.86
C ASP A 270 -5.12 -10.89 10.09
N LEU A 271 -4.63 -9.84 10.77
CA LEU A 271 -5.27 -9.25 11.95
C LEU A 271 -6.42 -8.29 11.62
N ALA A 272 -6.50 -7.82 10.37
CA ALA A 272 -7.50 -6.83 9.97
C ALA A 272 -8.91 -7.43 9.84
N ASP A 273 -9.06 -8.70 9.48
CA ASP A 273 -10.34 -9.43 9.33
C ASP A 273 -11.44 -8.53 8.72
N ALA A 274 -11.22 -8.11 7.47
CA ALA A 274 -12.11 -7.18 6.79
C ALA A 274 -13.52 -7.77 6.67
N PRO A 275 -14.59 -7.04 7.06
CA PRO A 275 -15.94 -7.54 6.98
C PRO A 275 -16.36 -7.72 5.53
N THR A 276 -16.92 -8.89 5.22
CA THR A 276 -17.38 -9.24 3.87
C THR A 276 -18.91 -9.26 3.79
N ALA A 277 -19.47 -8.60 2.78
CA ALA A 277 -20.88 -8.68 2.46
C ALA A 277 -21.18 -10.04 1.80
N ARG A 278 -21.93 -10.91 2.48
CA ARG A 278 -22.27 -12.24 1.95
C ARG A 278 -23.52 -12.18 1.08
N PRO A 279 -23.48 -12.65 -0.19
CA PRO A 279 -24.66 -12.76 -1.01
C PRO A 279 -25.61 -13.84 -0.46
N LEU A 280 -26.91 -13.66 -0.64
CA LEU A 280 -27.90 -14.69 -0.32
C LEU A 280 -27.91 -15.74 -1.45
N GLN A 281 -27.32 -16.90 -1.18
CA GLN A 281 -27.39 -18.05 -2.08
C GLN A 281 -28.39 -19.07 -1.57
N LEU A 282 -29.49 -19.27 -2.31
CA LEU A 282 -30.54 -20.21 -1.96
C LEU A 282 -30.45 -21.44 -2.87
N THR A 283 -30.27 -22.60 -2.25
CA THR A 283 -30.27 -23.90 -2.93
C THR A 283 -31.63 -24.57 -2.73
N CYS A 284 -32.28 -24.95 -3.82
CA CYS A 284 -33.48 -25.76 -3.77
C CYS A 284 -33.14 -27.24 -3.97
N TYR A 285 -33.63 -28.10 -3.06
CA TYR A 285 -33.53 -29.55 -3.18
C TYR A 285 -34.95 -30.11 -3.50
N PRO A 286 -35.38 -30.04 -4.77
CA PRO A 286 -36.74 -30.48 -5.11
C PRO A 286 -36.86 -32.00 -5.01
N ILE A 287 -37.80 -32.47 -4.17
CA ILE A 287 -38.20 -33.87 -4.18
C ILE A 287 -39.18 -34.05 -5.34
N GLY A 288 -38.70 -34.58 -6.47
CA GLY A 288 -39.51 -34.85 -7.65
C GLY A 288 -39.85 -33.62 -8.51
N SER A 289 -39.08 -32.54 -8.44
CA SER A 289 -39.25 -31.38 -9.32
C SER A 289 -38.89 -31.70 -10.77
N THR A 290 -39.81 -31.39 -11.70
CA THR A 290 -39.58 -31.45 -13.15
C THR A 290 -39.07 -30.11 -13.71
N ALA A 291 -38.74 -29.13 -12.84
CA ALA A 291 -38.26 -27.82 -13.27
C ALA A 291 -36.87 -27.96 -13.93
N ALA A 292 -36.76 -27.48 -15.16
CA ALA A 292 -35.48 -27.38 -15.85
C ALA A 292 -34.52 -26.48 -15.06
N GLY A 293 -33.39 -27.01 -14.61
CA GLY A 293 -32.39 -26.27 -13.83
C GLY A 293 -32.13 -26.75 -12.40
N SER A 294 -32.83 -27.84 -11.96
CA SER A 294 -32.42 -28.49 -10.71
C SER A 294 -31.04 -29.10 -10.84
N PRO A 295 -30.10 -28.82 -9.96
CA PRO A 295 -28.84 -29.53 -9.97
C PRO A 295 -29.12 -30.98 -9.57
N VAL A 296 -29.11 -31.88 -10.52
CA VAL A 296 -29.06 -33.33 -10.24
C VAL A 296 -27.65 -33.58 -9.71
N PRO A 297 -27.43 -34.20 -8.54
CA PRO A 297 -26.10 -34.61 -8.13
C PRO A 297 -25.58 -35.60 -9.15
N PHE A 298 -24.68 -35.16 -10.02
CA PHE A 298 -24.00 -36.02 -10.95
C PHE A 298 -22.97 -36.86 -10.19
N TYR A 299 -23.34 -38.07 -9.81
CA TYR A 299 -22.36 -39.12 -9.54
C TYR A 299 -21.89 -39.68 -10.89
N GLY A 300 -21.00 -38.95 -11.57
CA GLY A 300 -20.44 -39.38 -12.83
C GLY A 300 -19.91 -38.19 -13.63
N ARG A 301 -18.84 -38.41 -14.32
CA ARG A 301 -18.05 -37.48 -15.14
C ARG A 301 -18.80 -36.24 -15.62
N VAL A 302 -18.30 -35.06 -15.26
CA VAL A 302 -18.72 -33.78 -15.80
C VAL A 302 -18.76 -33.89 -17.33
N PRO A 303 -19.92 -33.66 -17.99
CA PRO A 303 -19.94 -33.58 -19.45
C PRO A 303 -18.98 -32.47 -19.92
N PRO A 304 -18.29 -32.66 -21.02
CA PRO A 304 -17.41 -31.61 -21.55
C PRO A 304 -18.24 -30.34 -21.76
N SER A 305 -17.66 -29.20 -21.39
CA SER A 305 -18.26 -27.90 -21.65
C SER A 305 -18.68 -27.80 -23.13
N PRO A 306 -19.85 -27.25 -23.44
CA PRO A 306 -20.23 -27.00 -24.83
C PRO A 306 -19.13 -26.19 -25.52
N PRO A 307 -18.79 -26.49 -26.78
CA PRO A 307 -17.81 -25.72 -27.50
C PRO A 307 -18.20 -24.24 -27.49
N PRO A 308 -17.22 -23.32 -27.36
CA PRO A 308 -17.51 -21.89 -27.44
C PRO A 308 -18.26 -21.59 -28.73
N PRO A 309 -19.23 -20.66 -28.70
CA PRO A 309 -19.93 -20.26 -29.91
C PRO A 309 -18.89 -19.82 -30.96
N PRO A 310 -19.08 -20.15 -32.26
CA PRO A 310 -18.19 -19.69 -33.28
C PRO A 310 -18.04 -18.16 -33.21
N PRO A 311 -16.84 -17.62 -33.41
CA PRO A 311 -16.65 -16.18 -33.43
C PRO A 311 -17.64 -15.59 -34.45
N PRO A 312 -18.28 -14.46 -34.17
CA PRO A 312 -19.18 -13.82 -35.10
C PRO A 312 -18.41 -13.59 -36.39
N ALA A 313 -18.99 -14.03 -37.52
CA ALA A 313 -18.45 -13.78 -38.83
C ALA A 313 -18.21 -12.29 -38.97
N LEU A 314 -16.96 -11.90 -39.26
CA LEU A 314 -16.62 -10.51 -39.55
C LEU A 314 -17.47 -10.08 -40.76
N ALA A 315 -18.60 -9.45 -40.46
CA ALA A 315 -19.33 -8.70 -41.47
C ALA A 315 -18.41 -7.52 -41.82
N MET A 316 -17.87 -7.52 -43.03
CA MET A 316 -17.34 -6.33 -43.65
C MET A 316 -18.51 -5.35 -43.83
N GLY A 317 -18.83 -4.61 -42.81
CA GLY A 317 -19.73 -3.47 -42.81
C GLY A 317 -18.87 -2.23 -42.76
N TYR A 318 -19.05 -1.38 -43.73
CA TYR A 318 -18.49 -0.05 -43.82
C TYR A 318 -18.63 0.68 -42.47
N ALA A 319 -17.50 1.24 -42.00
CA ALA A 319 -17.46 2.09 -40.83
C ALA A 319 -18.37 3.30 -41.04
N SER A 320 -19.49 3.35 -40.32
CA SER A 320 -20.14 4.59 -40.01
C SER A 320 -19.44 5.17 -38.77
N GLU A 321 -18.90 6.38 -38.92
CA GLU A 321 -18.32 7.16 -37.84
C GLU A 321 -19.44 7.46 -36.80
N ASP A 322 -19.57 6.65 -35.78
CA ASP A 322 -20.33 7.03 -34.59
C ASP A 322 -19.45 7.95 -33.74
N GLN A 323 -19.71 9.23 -33.89
CA GLN A 323 -19.16 10.28 -33.04
C GLN A 323 -19.56 10.02 -31.61
N ILE A 324 -18.58 9.68 -30.76
CA ILE A 324 -18.71 9.80 -29.32
C ILE A 324 -18.75 11.29 -29.00
N ILE A 325 -19.93 11.83 -28.72
CA ILE A 325 -20.09 13.19 -28.22
C ILE A 325 -19.66 13.21 -26.76
N VAL A 326 -18.38 13.53 -26.53
CA VAL A 326 -17.92 13.93 -25.21
C VAL A 326 -18.35 15.38 -24.99
N THR A 327 -19.39 15.59 -24.19
CA THR A 327 -19.76 16.91 -23.69
C THR A 327 -18.79 17.36 -22.60
N GLY A 328 -17.56 17.68 -22.99
CA GLY A 328 -16.59 18.41 -22.18
C GLY A 328 -16.55 19.85 -22.66
N SER A 329 -16.75 20.80 -21.76
CA SER A 329 -16.63 22.23 -22.03
C SER A 329 -15.29 22.51 -22.73
N ARG A 330 -15.36 23.19 -23.88
CA ARG A 330 -14.19 23.70 -24.59
C ARG A 330 -13.45 24.69 -23.69
N VAL A 331 -12.45 24.20 -22.97
CA VAL A 331 -11.36 25.08 -22.53
C VAL A 331 -10.60 25.47 -23.80
N LYS A 332 -10.61 26.74 -24.15
CA LYS A 332 -9.78 27.30 -25.22
C LYS A 332 -8.35 26.86 -24.94
N ARG A 333 -7.80 26.05 -25.84
CA ARG A 333 -6.36 25.78 -25.91
C ARG A 333 -5.69 27.09 -26.23
N GLN A 334 -5.33 27.89 -25.21
CA GLN A 334 -4.25 28.85 -25.35
C GLN A 334 -2.99 28.02 -25.61
N LEU A 335 -2.33 28.32 -26.71
CA LEU A 335 -0.98 27.84 -26.98
C LEU A 335 -0.16 28.07 -25.71
N MET A 336 0.32 26.98 -25.10
CA MET A 336 1.31 27.08 -24.05
C MET A 336 2.58 27.63 -24.70
N GLU A 337 2.80 28.92 -24.55
CA GLU A 337 4.13 29.48 -24.62
C GLU A 337 4.95 28.81 -23.51
N SER A 338 6.11 28.27 -23.88
CA SER A 338 7.25 27.76 -23.09
C SER A 338 6.97 27.25 -21.67
N PRO A 339 7.51 26.09 -21.28
CA PRO A 339 7.30 25.46 -19.96
C PRO A 339 7.97 26.20 -18.79
N SER A 340 8.08 27.49 -18.84
CA SER A 340 8.52 28.35 -17.73
C SER A 340 7.43 28.62 -16.69
N ALA A 341 6.24 28.07 -16.85
CA ALA A 341 5.15 28.16 -15.88
C ALA A 341 4.88 26.81 -15.21
N LEU A 342 5.92 26.11 -14.79
CA LEU A 342 5.78 25.18 -13.68
C LEU A 342 5.35 26.03 -12.49
N THR A 343 4.11 25.88 -12.07
CA THR A 343 3.54 26.62 -10.94
C THR A 343 4.45 26.38 -9.75
N VAL A 344 5.20 27.41 -9.34
CA VAL A 344 5.99 27.37 -8.10
C VAL A 344 5.01 27.04 -6.99
N LEU A 345 5.05 25.80 -6.51
CA LEU A 345 4.26 25.38 -5.38
C LEU A 345 4.72 26.22 -4.20
N SER A 346 3.81 27.01 -3.61
CA SER A 346 4.18 27.82 -2.45
C SER A 346 4.70 26.89 -1.35
N ALA A 347 5.81 27.24 -0.71
CA ALA A 347 6.40 26.47 0.39
C ALA A 347 5.39 26.18 1.52
N GLU A 348 4.34 26.99 1.63
CA GLU A 348 3.23 26.83 2.58
C GLU A 348 2.31 25.64 2.25
N ALA A 349 2.34 25.13 1.01
CA ALA A 349 1.50 24.02 0.57
C ALA A 349 2.25 22.67 0.59
N MET A 350 3.56 22.67 0.77
CA MET A 350 4.38 21.45 0.80
C MET A 350 4.35 20.77 2.17
N ALA A 351 4.43 19.44 2.18
CA ALA A 351 4.57 18.68 3.42
C ALA A 351 5.84 19.07 4.18
N ARG A 352 5.75 19.09 5.51
CA ARG A 352 6.85 19.47 6.40
C ARG A 352 7.46 18.23 7.00
N GLU A 353 8.79 18.13 6.93
CA GLU A 353 9.56 17.06 7.55
C GLU A 353 9.72 17.30 9.05
N GLU A 354 9.50 16.25 9.85
CA GLU A 354 9.70 16.20 11.29
C GLU A 354 10.44 14.89 11.64
N ASP A 355 11.27 14.89 12.70
CA ASP A 355 11.95 13.68 13.15
C ASP A 355 11.03 12.79 13.99
N LEU A 356 11.03 11.49 13.72
CA LEU A 356 10.32 10.46 14.50
C LEU A 356 11.31 9.33 14.84
N GLY A 357 12.22 9.57 15.79
CA GLY A 357 13.35 8.68 16.04
C GLY A 357 14.26 8.62 14.81
N ASP A 358 14.52 7.41 14.28
CA ASP A 358 15.26 7.21 13.03
C ASP A 358 14.38 7.32 11.77
N LEU A 359 13.06 7.49 11.96
CA LEU A 359 12.10 7.67 10.86
C LEU A 359 11.88 9.16 10.58
N LYS A 360 11.32 9.46 9.43
CA LYS A 360 10.91 10.81 9.04
C LYS A 360 9.39 10.87 8.88
N LEU A 361 8.78 11.85 9.55
CA LEU A 361 7.37 12.14 9.47
C LEU A 361 7.16 13.36 8.56
N TYR A 362 6.36 13.21 7.54
CA TYR A 362 5.96 14.31 6.65
C TYR A 362 4.52 14.70 6.94
N ARG A 363 4.34 15.88 7.52
CA ARG A 363 3.03 16.46 7.85
C ARG A 363 2.52 17.31 6.70
N VAL A 364 1.34 17.01 6.19
CA VAL A 364 0.65 17.83 5.20
C VAL A 364 0.07 19.08 5.88
N PRO A 365 0.42 20.32 5.43
CA PRO A 365 0.08 21.54 6.17
C PRO A 365 -1.41 21.88 6.20
N ARG A 366 -2.18 21.35 5.26
CA ARG A 366 -3.62 21.58 5.15
C ARG A 366 -4.37 20.28 5.25
N PRO A 367 -5.53 20.27 5.93
CA PRO A 367 -6.37 19.08 5.96
C PRO A 367 -6.64 18.55 4.56
N ALA A 368 -6.61 17.23 4.41
CA ALA A 368 -6.72 16.56 3.14
C ALA A 368 -7.79 15.47 3.20
N THR A 369 -8.73 15.45 2.27
CA THR A 369 -9.67 14.34 2.16
C THR A 369 -8.98 13.14 1.52
N ILE A 370 -8.97 12.01 2.22
CA ILE A 370 -8.47 10.72 1.75
C ILE A 370 -9.71 9.91 1.33
N ALA A 371 -9.96 9.85 0.02
CA ALA A 371 -11.15 9.20 -0.52
C ALA A 371 -11.07 7.68 -0.39
N SER A 372 -12.22 7.01 -0.21
CA SER A 372 -12.31 5.55 -0.27
C SER A 372 -11.92 5.04 -1.66
N LYS A 373 -11.24 3.90 -1.73
CA LYS A 373 -10.75 3.29 -2.98
C LYS A 373 -10.07 4.31 -3.89
N GLY A 374 -9.30 5.23 -3.28
CA GLY A 374 -8.77 6.42 -3.94
C GLY A 374 -7.29 6.64 -3.70
N MET A 375 -6.72 7.45 -4.60
CA MET A 375 -5.32 7.85 -4.55
C MET A 375 -5.24 9.38 -4.50
N LYS A 376 -4.33 9.91 -3.69
CA LYS A 376 -4.10 11.34 -3.55
C LYS A 376 -2.63 11.66 -3.73
N GLN A 377 -2.34 12.70 -4.52
CA GLN A 377 -0.99 13.23 -4.67
C GLN A 377 -0.86 14.59 -3.99
N ILE A 378 0.20 14.77 -3.22
CA ILE A 378 0.48 15.96 -2.43
C ILE A 378 1.90 16.40 -2.71
N ALA A 379 2.08 17.68 -3.02
CA ALA A 379 3.40 18.24 -3.23
C ALA A 379 4.25 18.13 -1.95
N PHE A 380 5.46 17.64 -2.11
CA PHE A 380 6.36 17.36 -1.01
C PHE A 380 7.66 18.15 -1.10
N LEU A 381 8.29 18.18 -2.28
CA LEU A 381 9.57 18.81 -2.49
C LEU A 381 9.54 19.64 -3.79
N SER A 382 10.16 20.82 -3.75
CA SER A 382 10.45 21.61 -4.95
C SER A 382 11.77 22.34 -4.75
N LYS A 383 12.78 21.96 -5.52
CA LYS A 383 14.12 22.55 -5.54
C LYS A 383 14.44 23.01 -6.96
N GLU A 384 14.71 24.29 -7.13
CA GLU A 384 14.90 24.88 -8.46
C GLU A 384 16.31 24.73 -9.01
N ALA A 385 17.32 24.63 -8.13
CA ALA A 385 18.72 24.58 -8.50
C ALA A 385 19.52 23.64 -7.57
N VAL A 386 19.45 22.36 -7.85
CA VAL A 386 20.32 21.36 -7.19
C VAL A 386 21.59 21.22 -8.02
N ARG A 387 22.74 21.58 -7.44
CA ARG A 387 24.03 21.46 -8.13
C ARG A 387 24.40 20.00 -8.32
N THR A 388 24.57 19.59 -9.56
CA THR A 388 24.84 18.20 -9.96
C THR A 388 26.02 18.15 -10.93
N ARG A 389 26.63 16.97 -11.05
CA ARG A 389 27.66 16.69 -12.06
C ARG A 389 27.49 15.30 -12.65
N TRP A 390 27.97 15.14 -13.88
CA TRP A 390 28.10 13.82 -14.50
C TRP A 390 29.35 13.11 -14.02
N VAL A 391 29.22 11.83 -13.71
CA VAL A 391 30.33 10.92 -13.45
C VAL A 391 30.09 9.66 -14.28
N TYR A 392 31.08 9.29 -15.07
CA TYR A 392 31.08 8.05 -15.83
C TYR A 392 31.83 7.00 -15.03
N GLN A 393 31.20 5.94 -14.61
CA GLN A 393 31.82 4.90 -13.80
C GLN A 393 32.25 3.72 -14.66
N ALA A 394 33.53 3.34 -14.52
CA ALA A 394 34.11 2.16 -15.16
C ALA A 394 34.60 1.18 -14.09
N ARG A 395 34.44 -0.11 -14.35
CA ARG A 395 35.04 -1.16 -13.53
C ARG A 395 36.51 -1.31 -13.89
N CYS A 396 37.39 -1.29 -12.90
CA CYS A 396 38.83 -1.43 -13.07
C CYS A 396 39.42 -2.32 -11.96
N GLU A 397 38.67 -3.30 -11.54
CA GLU A 397 39.06 -4.24 -10.50
C GLU A 397 39.96 -5.31 -11.09
N PRO A 398 41.17 -5.56 -10.49
CA PRO A 398 42.02 -6.66 -10.94
C PRO A 398 41.30 -7.99 -10.76
N ASN A 399 41.37 -8.86 -11.75
CA ASN A 399 40.82 -10.21 -11.68
C ASN A 399 41.96 -11.24 -11.53
N ASP A 400 41.60 -12.46 -11.17
CA ASP A 400 42.53 -13.59 -10.98
C ASP A 400 42.98 -14.23 -12.29
N ASN A 401 42.38 -13.86 -13.43
CA ASN A 401 42.69 -14.44 -14.74
C ASN A 401 43.85 -13.65 -15.36
N PHE A 402 45.05 -13.91 -14.86
CA PHE A 402 46.31 -13.37 -15.46
C PHE A 402 46.73 -14.15 -16.71
N ASP A 403 45.97 -15.17 -17.10
CA ASP A 403 46.35 -16.14 -18.13
C ASP A 403 45.95 -15.70 -19.56
N ASP A 404 45.04 -14.73 -19.69
CA ASP A 404 44.57 -14.19 -20.97
C ASP A 404 44.92 -12.69 -21.05
N ILE A 405 46.04 -12.39 -21.65
CA ILE A 405 46.30 -11.04 -22.17
C ILE A 405 45.66 -11.02 -23.54
N GLU A 406 44.51 -10.36 -23.67
CA GLU A 406 43.97 -10.08 -24.99
C GLU A 406 44.81 -9.00 -25.65
N ASP A 407 45.35 -9.34 -26.82
CA ASP A 407 46.10 -8.38 -27.66
C ASP A 407 45.22 -7.24 -28.20
N VAL A 408 43.87 -7.35 -27.99
CA VAL A 408 42.89 -6.37 -28.41
C VAL A 408 42.12 -5.87 -27.20
N PHE A 409 42.31 -4.58 -26.90
CA PHE A 409 41.51 -3.92 -25.87
C PHE A 409 40.05 -3.78 -26.34
N ASP A 410 39.13 -4.51 -25.71
CA ASP A 410 37.72 -4.34 -25.90
C ASP A 410 37.21 -3.24 -24.97
N MET A 411 36.85 -2.11 -25.56
CA MET A 411 36.32 -0.98 -24.80
C MET A 411 34.86 -1.22 -24.45
N GLU A 412 34.55 -1.21 -23.16
CA GLU A 412 33.20 -1.33 -22.62
C GLU A 412 32.57 0.04 -22.39
N GLU A 413 31.26 0.09 -22.45
CA GLU A 413 30.46 1.27 -22.14
C GLU A 413 30.57 1.58 -20.63
N THR A 414 30.72 2.87 -20.28
CA THR A 414 30.72 3.28 -18.88
C THR A 414 29.32 3.56 -18.36
N GLN A 415 29.07 3.36 -17.08
CA GLN A 415 27.80 3.72 -16.45
C GLN A 415 27.73 5.23 -16.21
N ILE A 416 26.64 5.85 -16.64
CA ILE A 416 26.38 7.28 -16.40
C ILE A 416 25.77 7.44 -15.01
N LYS A 417 26.42 8.25 -14.17
CA LYS A 417 25.89 8.65 -12.85
C LYS A 417 25.68 10.14 -12.77
N LEU A 418 24.55 10.53 -12.24
CA LEU A 418 24.26 11.88 -11.80
C LEU A 418 24.59 11.97 -10.31
N VAL A 419 25.49 12.88 -9.94
CA VAL A 419 26.02 12.97 -8.57
C VAL A 419 25.76 14.34 -7.97
N THR A 420 25.21 14.35 -6.75
CA THR A 420 25.06 15.56 -5.92
C THR A 420 25.23 15.21 -4.45
N GLU A 421 25.43 16.21 -3.60
CA GLU A 421 25.42 16.06 -2.15
C GLU A 421 24.08 16.56 -1.59
N ASN A 422 23.48 15.78 -0.69
CA ASN A 422 22.23 16.17 -0.04
C ASN A 422 22.46 17.19 1.08
N LYS A 423 22.91 18.38 0.70
CA LYS A 423 23.17 19.52 1.60
C LYS A 423 22.52 20.79 1.04
N GLU A 424 22.23 21.75 1.91
CA GLU A 424 21.65 23.05 1.50
C GLU A 424 22.56 23.83 0.55
N GLU A 425 23.88 23.76 0.74
CA GLU A 425 24.87 24.44 -0.11
C GLU A 425 24.89 23.93 -1.55
N PHE A 426 24.42 22.70 -1.78
CA PHE A 426 24.22 22.11 -3.10
C PHE A 426 22.77 22.29 -3.62
N GLY A 427 21.92 22.98 -2.86
CA GLY A 427 20.54 23.28 -3.24
C GLY A 427 19.52 22.20 -2.92
N LEU A 428 19.93 21.04 -2.35
CA LEU A 428 19.02 19.96 -1.97
C LEU A 428 18.58 20.08 -0.51
N GLY A 429 19.36 19.63 0.45
CA GLY A 429 19.14 19.86 1.87
C GLY A 429 17.80 19.37 2.41
N ALA A 430 17.35 18.16 2.04
CA ALA A 430 16.11 17.53 2.48
C ALA A 430 16.26 16.01 2.40
N SER A 431 15.60 15.27 3.30
CA SER A 431 15.56 13.82 3.18
C SER A 431 14.71 13.42 1.97
N LEU A 432 15.21 12.47 1.18
CA LEU A 432 14.52 11.94 0.01
C LEU A 432 14.05 10.52 0.32
N PRO A 433 12.75 10.31 0.56
CA PRO A 433 12.18 8.98 0.69
C PRO A 433 12.36 8.14 -0.58
N MET A 434 12.45 6.84 -0.41
CA MET A 434 12.44 5.87 -1.51
C MET A 434 11.24 6.10 -2.44
N GLY A 435 11.47 6.02 -3.75
CA GLY A 435 10.41 6.21 -4.74
C GLY A 435 10.94 6.30 -6.17
N ASN A 436 10.04 6.58 -7.11
CA ASN A 436 10.36 6.62 -8.53
C ASN A 436 10.82 8.02 -8.96
N LEU A 437 11.90 8.10 -9.73
CA LEU A 437 12.40 9.33 -10.31
C LEU A 437 12.36 9.26 -11.84
N THR A 438 11.70 10.22 -12.46
CA THR A 438 11.71 10.43 -13.92
C THR A 438 12.61 11.62 -14.23
N VAL A 439 13.59 11.42 -15.09
CA VAL A 439 14.58 12.44 -15.47
C VAL A 439 14.33 12.95 -16.88
N TYR A 440 14.22 14.25 -17.01
CA TYR A 440 14.04 14.95 -18.29
C TYR A 440 15.20 15.89 -18.57
N GLU A 441 15.55 16.02 -19.84
CA GLU A 441 16.47 17.05 -20.35
C GLU A 441 15.72 18.01 -21.24
N ASN A 442 15.99 19.30 -21.08
CA ASN A 442 15.37 20.34 -21.89
C ASN A 442 16.08 20.46 -23.23
N THR A 443 15.35 20.20 -24.32
CA THR A 443 15.81 20.38 -25.69
C THR A 443 15.08 21.54 -26.37
N LYS A 444 15.51 21.90 -27.60
CA LYS A 444 14.80 22.90 -28.43
C LYS A 444 13.36 22.48 -28.77
N ALA A 445 13.06 21.18 -28.70
CA ALA A 445 11.73 20.61 -28.94
C ALA A 445 10.89 20.48 -27.64
N GLY A 446 11.41 20.91 -26.52
CA GLY A 446 10.83 20.77 -25.17
C GLY A 446 11.51 19.64 -24.36
N PRO A 447 10.98 19.34 -23.18
CA PRO A 447 11.52 18.28 -22.31
C PRO A 447 11.47 16.92 -22.98
N GLN A 448 12.58 16.16 -22.94
CA GLN A 448 12.67 14.78 -23.41
C GLN A 448 13.02 13.87 -22.26
N LEU A 449 12.43 12.68 -22.22
CA LEU A 449 12.75 11.66 -21.22
C LEU A 449 14.17 11.15 -21.43
N VAL A 450 14.98 11.19 -20.39
CA VAL A 450 16.36 10.68 -20.38
C VAL A 450 16.42 9.32 -19.68
N SER A 451 15.80 9.22 -18.50
CA SER A 451 15.83 7.99 -17.72
C SER A 451 14.65 7.92 -16.75
N GLU A 452 14.28 6.71 -16.36
CA GLU A 452 13.41 6.43 -15.23
C GLU A 452 14.14 5.47 -14.30
N LEU A 453 14.23 5.82 -13.02
CA LEU A 453 14.99 5.07 -12.04
C LEU A 453 14.34 5.13 -10.65
N GLU A 454 14.81 4.31 -9.74
CA GLU A 454 14.29 4.20 -8.39
C GLU A 454 15.32 4.72 -7.38
N LEU A 455 14.83 5.61 -6.51
CA LEU A 455 15.60 6.14 -5.40
C LEU A 455 15.48 5.22 -4.19
N ARG A 456 16.60 5.00 -3.48
CA ARG A 456 16.56 4.54 -2.10
C ARG A 456 16.24 5.70 -1.15
N ASP A 457 16.06 5.44 0.13
CA ASP A 457 16.02 6.51 1.13
C ASP A 457 17.40 7.20 1.21
N TYR A 458 17.43 8.52 1.00
CA TYR A 458 18.62 9.36 1.15
C TYR A 458 18.40 10.36 2.28
N PRO A 459 18.94 10.14 3.48
CA PRO A 459 18.89 11.12 4.55
C PRO A 459 19.73 12.37 4.23
N TYR A 460 19.45 13.44 4.94
CA TYR A 460 20.22 14.68 4.86
C TYR A 460 21.72 14.43 5.09
N GLY A 461 22.57 15.05 4.30
CA GLY A 461 24.02 15.02 4.41
C GLY A 461 24.71 13.87 3.67
N GLN A 462 23.97 12.94 3.07
CA GLN A 462 24.54 11.86 2.25
C GLN A 462 24.75 12.31 0.80
N ASP A 463 25.71 11.64 0.13
CA ASP A 463 25.86 11.73 -1.32
C ASP A 463 24.66 11.06 -1.99
N VAL A 464 24.13 11.70 -3.04
CA VAL A 464 23.08 11.17 -3.90
C VAL A 464 23.70 10.82 -5.24
N GLU A 465 23.79 9.55 -5.56
CA GLU A 465 24.26 9.02 -6.83
C GLU A 465 23.15 8.29 -7.55
N LEU A 466 22.79 8.78 -8.72
CA LEU A 466 21.69 8.26 -9.54
C LEU A 466 22.27 7.64 -10.81
N GLU A 467 22.02 6.37 -11.00
CA GLU A 467 22.48 5.60 -12.15
C GLU A 467 21.46 5.70 -13.29
N LEU A 468 21.88 6.32 -14.41
CA LEU A 468 20.98 6.67 -15.51
C LEU A 468 21.05 5.67 -16.69
N GLY A 469 22.02 4.78 -16.68
CA GLY A 469 22.27 3.80 -17.74
C GLY A 469 23.70 3.84 -18.26
N GLU A 470 23.92 3.22 -19.41
CA GLU A 470 25.22 3.10 -20.06
C GLU A 470 25.48 4.25 -21.03
N SER A 471 26.76 4.64 -21.18
CA SER A 471 27.17 5.75 -22.03
C SER A 471 27.54 5.28 -23.44
N ALA A 472 26.85 5.81 -24.44
CA ALA A 472 27.26 5.63 -25.83
C ALA A 472 28.41 6.56 -26.27
N GLN A 473 29.00 7.35 -25.37
CA GLN A 473 30.00 8.37 -25.69
C GLN A 473 31.32 8.19 -24.93
N VAL A 474 31.28 7.53 -23.76
CA VAL A 474 32.46 7.32 -22.92
C VAL A 474 32.67 5.84 -22.71
N TYR A 475 33.83 5.37 -23.11
CA TYR A 475 34.22 3.98 -23.05
C TYR A 475 35.45 3.80 -22.21
N ALA A 476 35.57 2.65 -21.58
CA ALA A 476 36.69 2.32 -20.71
C ALA A 476 37.14 0.88 -20.95
N GLU A 477 38.44 0.66 -20.82
CA GLU A 477 39.01 -0.66 -20.67
C GLU A 477 40.07 -0.62 -19.57
N CYS A 478 40.11 -1.66 -18.77
CA CYS A 478 41.09 -1.83 -17.72
C CYS A 478 41.56 -3.28 -17.70
N ALA A 479 42.83 -3.51 -18.07
CA ALA A 479 43.36 -4.86 -18.24
C ALA A 479 44.77 -5.01 -17.69
N HIS A 480 45.18 -6.22 -17.33
CA HIS A 480 46.57 -6.59 -17.09
C HIS A 480 47.33 -6.59 -18.42
N ILE A 481 48.55 -6.04 -18.41
CA ILE A 481 49.40 -5.97 -19.60
C ILE A 481 50.65 -6.88 -19.51
N GLU A 482 50.77 -7.67 -18.46
CA GLU A 482 51.86 -8.62 -18.25
C GLU A 482 51.26 -9.97 -17.81
N GLU A 483 51.62 -11.04 -18.54
CA GLU A 483 51.32 -12.41 -18.11
C GLU A 483 52.05 -12.69 -16.80
N GLN A 484 51.33 -13.28 -15.83
CA GLN A 484 51.97 -13.82 -14.63
C GLN A 484 51.82 -15.33 -14.61
N ASP A 485 52.91 -16.04 -14.44
CA ASP A 485 52.89 -17.48 -14.22
C ASP A 485 52.06 -17.79 -12.97
N PRO A 486 51.00 -18.61 -13.07
CA PRO A 486 50.20 -19.02 -11.95
C PRO A 486 50.98 -19.62 -10.79
N GLU A 487 52.09 -20.29 -11.06
CA GLU A 487 52.98 -20.89 -10.04
C GLU A 487 53.86 -19.85 -9.33
N GLU A 488 54.08 -18.67 -9.95
CA GLU A 488 54.81 -17.55 -9.39
C GLU A 488 53.94 -16.49 -8.73
N ARG A 489 52.64 -16.70 -8.64
CA ARG A 489 51.62 -15.82 -8.02
C ARG A 489 51.94 -15.53 -6.54
N GLY A 490 53.03 -14.89 -6.31
CA GLY A 490 53.37 -14.31 -5.03
C GLY A 490 52.82 -12.88 -4.94
N ARG A 491 53.09 -12.23 -3.79
CA ARG A 491 52.77 -10.84 -3.56
C ARG A 491 53.72 -9.93 -4.38
N ARG A 492 53.68 -10.08 -5.72
CA ARG A 492 54.48 -9.29 -6.66
C ARG A 492 53.60 -8.17 -7.25
N TRP A 493 54.25 -7.09 -7.65
CA TRP A 493 53.62 -5.99 -8.37
C TRP A 493 53.51 -6.38 -9.85
N SER A 494 52.30 -6.31 -10.41
CA SER A 494 51.99 -6.43 -11.84
C SER A 494 51.54 -5.08 -12.41
N ASN A 495 51.62 -4.94 -13.71
CA ASN A 495 51.17 -3.74 -14.40
C ASN A 495 49.75 -3.97 -14.97
N MET A 496 48.89 -2.98 -14.74
CA MET A 496 47.60 -2.82 -15.41
C MET A 496 47.63 -1.53 -16.24
N ARG A 497 46.81 -1.50 -17.27
CA ARG A 497 46.58 -0.33 -18.10
C ARG A 497 45.10 0.02 -18.09
N VAL A 498 44.82 1.30 -17.91
CA VAL A 498 43.48 1.86 -18.16
C VAL A 498 43.54 2.70 -19.43
N LEU A 499 42.59 2.42 -20.34
CA LEU A 499 42.39 3.20 -21.55
C LEU A 499 40.94 3.72 -21.51
N LEU A 500 40.78 5.05 -21.59
CA LEU A 500 39.47 5.71 -21.61
C LEU A 500 39.32 6.49 -22.91
N SER A 501 38.13 6.49 -23.47
CA SER A 501 37.78 7.28 -24.64
C SER A 501 36.53 8.13 -24.36
N ASN A 502 36.61 9.40 -24.71
CA ASN A 502 35.49 10.35 -24.57
C ASN A 502 35.19 10.99 -25.92
N ALA A 503 34.02 10.65 -26.48
CA ALA A 503 33.52 11.22 -27.74
C ALA A 503 32.64 12.47 -27.53
N ASN A 504 32.42 12.90 -26.27
CA ASN A 504 31.72 14.15 -26.01
C ASN A 504 32.58 15.35 -26.41
N ASP A 505 31.95 16.45 -26.76
CA ASP A 505 32.57 17.74 -27.06
C ASP A 505 32.96 18.53 -25.79
N ALA A 506 32.71 17.97 -24.60
CA ALA A 506 33.12 18.46 -23.29
C ALA A 506 34.00 17.42 -22.56
N PRO A 507 34.87 17.85 -21.62
CA PRO A 507 35.60 16.90 -20.77
C PRO A 507 34.64 16.00 -19.97
N ALA A 508 35.04 14.74 -19.79
CA ALA A 508 34.26 13.75 -19.02
C ALA A 508 35.03 13.36 -17.75
N MET A 509 34.34 13.38 -16.61
CA MET A 509 34.91 12.84 -15.36
C MET A 509 34.59 11.35 -15.29
N VAL A 510 35.63 10.52 -15.33
CA VAL A 510 35.52 9.07 -15.23
C VAL A 510 36.01 8.61 -13.87
N ARG A 511 35.15 7.85 -13.18
CA ARG A 511 35.46 7.18 -11.92
C ARG A 511 35.80 5.73 -12.19
N LEU A 512 37.02 5.36 -11.87
CA LEU A 512 37.52 3.99 -11.92
C LEU A 512 37.21 3.32 -10.59
N ASN A 513 36.40 2.28 -10.60
CA ASN A 513 36.16 1.43 -9.45
C ASN A 513 37.22 0.33 -9.40
N LEU A 514 38.03 0.33 -8.36
CA LEU A 514 39.20 -0.55 -8.17
C LEU A 514 38.86 -1.77 -7.28
N GLY A 515 37.61 -1.89 -6.80
CA GLY A 515 37.19 -2.95 -5.90
C GLY A 515 37.50 -2.69 -4.42
N TYR A 516 37.45 -3.76 -3.61
CA TYR A 516 37.53 -3.65 -2.16
C TYR A 516 38.97 -3.44 -1.65
N PRO A 517 39.19 -2.60 -0.61
CA PRO A 517 40.52 -2.25 -0.11
C PRO A 517 41.25 -3.44 0.54
N GLY A 518 40.57 -4.53 0.85
CA GLY A 518 41.15 -5.74 1.42
C GLY A 518 41.81 -6.66 0.42
N ASP A 519 41.53 -6.53 -0.86
CA ASP A 519 41.89 -7.51 -1.89
C ASP A 519 43.19 -7.11 -2.60
N TRP A 520 43.30 -5.85 -3.02
CA TRP A 520 44.42 -5.38 -3.81
C TRP A 520 45.05 -4.12 -3.25
N GLU A 521 46.38 -3.96 -3.43
CA GLU A 521 47.13 -2.75 -3.21
C GLU A 521 47.43 -2.09 -4.56
N PHE A 522 47.22 -0.77 -4.65
CA PHE A 522 47.37 0.01 -5.87
C PHE A 522 48.49 1.04 -5.77
N ARG A 523 49.18 1.28 -6.89
CA ARG A 523 50.07 2.42 -7.10
C ARG A 523 49.69 3.10 -8.40
N PHE A 524 48.89 4.14 -8.28
CA PHE A 524 48.48 4.95 -9.42
C PHE A 524 49.38 6.18 -9.52
N PRO A 525 49.91 6.53 -10.71
CA PRO A 525 50.80 7.67 -10.87
C PRO A 525 50.11 9.00 -10.53
N GLY A 526 50.68 9.73 -9.54
CA GLY A 526 50.20 11.06 -9.17
C GLY A 526 48.86 11.15 -8.46
N ARG A 527 48.24 10.01 -8.11
CA ARG A 527 46.96 9.95 -7.42
C ARG A 527 46.95 8.81 -6.41
N GLU A 528 46.21 8.98 -5.34
CA GLU A 528 45.92 7.92 -4.38
C GLU A 528 44.45 7.53 -4.47
N PRO A 529 44.11 6.23 -4.40
CA PRO A 529 42.72 5.80 -4.35
C PRO A 529 42.01 6.33 -3.11
N GLU A 530 40.79 6.77 -3.27
CA GLU A 530 39.89 7.19 -2.19
C GLU A 530 38.91 6.07 -1.86
N LEU A 531 38.48 5.98 -0.59
CA LEU A 531 37.45 5.04 -0.19
C LEU A 531 36.09 5.70 -0.35
N LYS A 532 35.21 5.10 -1.18
CA LYS A 532 33.85 5.54 -1.39
C LYS A 532 32.91 4.34 -1.38
N ASP A 533 31.90 4.39 -0.52
CA ASP A 533 30.91 3.32 -0.33
C ASP A 533 31.52 1.92 -0.09
N GLY A 534 32.70 1.87 0.54
CA GLY A 534 33.43 0.65 0.86
C GLY A 534 34.39 0.16 -0.24
N GLU A 535 34.41 0.79 -1.40
CA GLU A 535 35.26 0.47 -2.55
C GLU A 535 36.35 1.55 -2.77
N LEU A 536 37.48 1.15 -3.32
CA LEU A 536 38.54 2.07 -3.75
C LEU A 536 38.19 2.66 -5.11
N VAL A 537 38.25 3.99 -5.20
CA VAL A 537 37.93 4.69 -6.46
C VAL A 537 39.03 5.72 -6.80
N ILE A 538 39.19 6.00 -8.08
CA ILE A 538 39.99 7.10 -8.61
C ILE A 538 39.16 7.85 -9.65
N GLU A 539 39.06 9.18 -9.53
CA GLU A 539 38.43 10.01 -10.57
C GLU A 539 39.51 10.61 -11.48
N VAL A 540 39.32 10.49 -12.79
CA VAL A 540 40.18 11.04 -13.83
C VAL A 540 39.35 11.83 -14.84
N GLU A 541 39.90 12.96 -15.28
CA GLU A 541 39.28 13.77 -16.32
C GLU A 541 39.81 13.35 -17.68
N VAL A 542 38.89 13.01 -18.59
CA VAL A 542 39.19 12.65 -19.98
C VAL A 542 38.85 13.83 -20.88
N PRO A 543 39.80 14.36 -21.66
CA PRO A 543 39.54 15.53 -22.51
C PRO A 543 38.38 15.33 -23.49
N ALA A 544 37.76 16.44 -23.91
CA ALA A 544 36.77 16.42 -24.98
C ALA A 544 37.34 15.80 -26.28
N ASN A 545 36.56 14.92 -26.90
CA ASN A 545 36.97 14.19 -28.10
C ASN A 545 38.37 13.57 -27.98
N GLY A 546 38.72 13.04 -26.80
CA GLY A 546 40.06 12.59 -26.47
C GLY A 546 40.11 11.26 -25.73
N THR A 547 41.32 10.85 -25.45
CA THR A 547 41.61 9.60 -24.73
C THR A 547 42.47 9.87 -23.51
N TYR A 548 42.37 8.99 -22.52
CA TYR A 548 43.29 8.92 -21.37
C TYR A 548 43.88 7.52 -21.31
N ASP A 549 45.21 7.43 -21.25
CA ASP A 549 45.97 6.18 -21.27
C ASP A 549 46.99 6.20 -20.14
N GLN A 550 46.87 5.25 -19.20
CA GLN A 550 47.71 5.21 -18.03
C GLN A 550 48.03 3.80 -17.58
N VAL A 551 49.31 3.51 -17.40
CA VAL A 551 49.77 2.28 -16.73
C VAL A 551 49.90 2.55 -15.22
N PHE A 552 49.43 1.63 -14.42
CA PHE A 552 49.54 1.65 -12.97
C PHE A 552 49.87 0.25 -12.44
N ARG A 553 50.22 0.13 -11.16
CA ARG A 553 50.69 -1.14 -10.58
C ARG A 553 49.72 -1.64 -9.52
N VAL A 554 49.48 -2.96 -9.55
CA VAL A 554 48.63 -3.66 -8.59
C VAL A 554 49.37 -4.84 -7.98
N ARG A 555 49.00 -5.23 -6.78
CA ARG A 555 49.40 -6.51 -6.18
C ARG A 555 48.34 -7.01 -5.21
N PRO A 556 48.13 -8.34 -5.09
CA PRO A 556 47.21 -8.87 -4.12
C PRO A 556 47.68 -8.60 -2.68
N THR A 557 46.73 -8.39 -1.77
CA THR A 557 47.00 -8.25 -0.34
C THR A 557 47.36 -9.60 0.28
N LYS A 558 47.86 -9.59 1.52
CA LYS A 558 48.08 -10.84 2.27
C LYS A 558 46.76 -11.56 2.65
N ALA A 559 45.67 -10.80 2.74
CA ALA A 559 44.36 -11.34 3.09
C ALA A 559 43.74 -12.12 1.92
N TYR A 560 43.92 -11.60 0.72
CA TYR A 560 43.42 -12.21 -0.52
C TYR A 560 44.08 -13.54 -0.88
N LEU A 561 45.40 -13.68 -0.52
CA LEU A 561 46.15 -14.92 -0.79
C LEU A 561 45.97 -16.02 0.27
N ARG A 562 45.07 -15.84 1.24
CA ARG A 562 44.73 -16.83 2.28
C ARG A 562 43.46 -17.60 1.92
#